data_f1eb6031082bc975ac3ec6f794ef01c8
#
_entry.id   f1eb6031082bc975ac3ec6f794ef01c8
#
_cell.length_a   1.000
_cell.length_b   1.000
_cell.length_c   1.000
_cell.angle_alpha   90.00
_cell.angle_beta   90.00
_cell.angle_gamma   90.00
#
_symmetry.space_group_name_H-M   'P 1'
#
loop_
_entity.id
_entity.type
_entity.pdbx_description
1 polymer ?
#
loop_
_entity_poly.entity_id
_entity_poly.type
_entity_poly.pdbx_seq_one_letter_code
_entity_poly.pdbx_strand_id
1 'polypeptide(L)'
;MSKETKKNAWLKYDENGKQEVFNFCEGYKNYLSVGKTERECIHEAIRLAEEKGYRNLDEIIKNNETLKVGDKVYSNNKDKSLALYLIGKDSIENGMRIIGSHVDSPRLDLKQNPLYEDSDLALMDTHYYGGVKKYQWVALPLALHGIVVKKDGTKINVVIGEDDNDPVLGISDLLIHLSAEQLQKKANEVIAGEDLNVLVGNIPLEGKEKEAVKENILVLLKDKYDFEEEDFISAEFEIVPAGKARDLGLDKSMVMGYGQDDRICAYTSLMALLEVESVEKTSVILLVDKEEVGSIGATGMHSRFFENSLAEVMDRMGQYSELKLKRALQNSLMLSADVTAAFDPNYPGVCEKKNTAYFGRGLVFSKYTGARGKSGCNDANPEFVAWLRKIMDKNHVAYQTAELGKVDQGGGGTIAYILAQYNMEVIDCGVALQNMHAPWEVSSKVDIYETKNGYKAFLIEE
;
A
#
# COMPACT_ATOMS: atom_id res chain seq x y z
N MET A 1 3.47 1.37 30.36
CA MET A 1 3.36 2.60 29.55
C MET A 1 3.55 3.80 30.47
N SER A 2 4.52 4.65 30.19
CA SER A 2 4.70 5.92 30.92
C SER A 2 3.48 6.81 30.71
N LYS A 3 3.19 7.75 31.63
CA LYS A 3 2.08 8.71 31.47
C LYS A 3 2.21 9.56 30.19
N GLU A 4 3.40 9.63 29.57
CA GLU A 4 3.68 10.37 28.32
C GLU A 4 3.11 9.71 27.07
N THR A 5 3.05 8.39 27.01
CA THR A 5 2.51 7.66 25.84
C THR A 5 0.99 7.80 25.63
N LYS A 6 0.29 8.45 26.58
CA LYS A 6 -1.16 8.73 26.46
C LYS A 6 -1.48 10.16 26.02
N LYS A 7 -0.49 11.02 25.83
CA LYS A 7 -0.71 12.39 25.35
C LYS A 7 -0.85 12.42 23.83
N ASN A 8 -1.64 13.36 23.35
CA ASN A 8 -1.74 13.62 21.92
C ASN A 8 -0.38 14.12 21.40
N ALA A 9 0.14 13.49 20.34
CA ALA A 9 1.47 13.76 19.79
C ALA A 9 1.58 15.19 19.21
N TRP A 10 0.48 15.83 18.80
CA TRP A 10 0.49 17.23 18.40
C TRP A 10 1.01 18.17 19.49
N LEU A 11 0.84 17.81 20.77
CA LEU A 11 1.33 18.59 21.91
C LEU A 11 2.85 18.52 22.09
N LYS A 12 3.53 17.67 21.36
CA LYS A 12 5.00 17.54 21.34
C LYS A 12 5.66 18.62 20.47
N TYR A 13 4.92 19.16 19.51
CA TYR A 13 5.42 20.05 18.49
C TYR A 13 5.05 21.51 18.78
N ASP A 14 6.04 22.41 18.69
CA ASP A 14 5.82 23.85 18.55
C ASP A 14 5.33 24.17 17.12
N GLU A 15 5.15 25.45 16.80
CA GLU A 15 4.64 25.87 15.50
C GLU A 15 5.57 25.45 14.32
N ASN A 16 6.89 25.48 14.53
CA ASN A 16 7.84 25.03 13.51
C ASN A 16 7.75 23.52 13.29
N GLY A 17 7.71 22.76 14.37
CA GLY A 17 7.53 21.30 14.30
C GLY A 17 6.20 20.88 13.66
N LYS A 18 5.10 21.60 13.94
CA LYS A 18 3.83 21.37 13.24
C LYS A 18 3.96 21.65 11.75
N GLN A 19 4.67 22.69 11.35
CA GLN A 19 4.90 22.98 9.94
C GLN A 19 5.71 21.87 9.25
N GLU A 20 6.68 21.25 9.94
CA GLU A 20 7.40 20.08 9.41
C GLU A 20 6.47 18.90 9.20
N VAL A 21 5.55 18.62 10.15
CA VAL A 21 4.51 17.59 9.99
C VAL A 21 3.64 17.87 8.76
N PHE A 22 3.18 19.12 8.59
CA PHE A 22 2.37 19.51 7.44
C PHE A 22 3.15 19.35 6.14
N ASN A 23 4.39 19.82 6.05
CA ASN A 23 5.22 19.74 4.86
C ASN A 23 5.51 18.27 4.46
N PHE A 24 5.81 17.41 5.43
CA PHE A 24 5.99 15.98 5.16
C PHE A 24 4.72 15.35 4.56
N CYS A 25 3.56 15.71 5.08
CA CYS A 25 2.30 15.18 4.60
C CYS A 25 1.85 15.75 3.24
N GLU A 26 2.40 16.88 2.79
CA GLU A 26 2.22 17.30 1.38
C GLU A 26 2.88 16.31 0.42
N GLY A 27 4.11 15.85 0.73
CA GLY A 27 4.77 14.79 -0.04
C GLY A 27 3.98 13.49 -0.02
N TYR A 28 3.43 13.11 1.13
CA TYR A 28 2.57 11.93 1.25
C TYR A 28 1.28 12.03 0.41
N LYS A 29 0.57 13.15 0.46
CA LYS A 29 -0.62 13.37 -0.38
C LYS A 29 -0.28 13.29 -1.87
N ASN A 30 0.89 13.80 -2.25
CA ASN A 30 1.34 13.66 -3.64
C ASN A 30 1.60 12.20 -4.01
N TYR A 31 2.30 11.44 -3.16
CA TYR A 31 2.55 10.01 -3.37
C TYR A 31 1.25 9.22 -3.56
N LEU A 32 0.24 9.44 -2.70
CA LEU A 32 -1.10 8.83 -2.84
C LEU A 32 -1.82 9.24 -4.13
N SER A 33 -1.61 10.47 -4.58
CA SER A 33 -2.31 11.02 -5.74
C SER A 33 -1.73 10.51 -7.07
N VAL A 34 -0.43 10.25 -7.13
CA VAL A 34 0.25 9.72 -8.32
C VAL A 34 0.33 8.19 -8.34
N GLY A 35 0.28 7.55 -7.17
CA GLY A 35 0.36 6.12 -7.00
C GLY A 35 -1.00 5.50 -6.70
N LYS A 36 -1.87 5.38 -7.71
CA LYS A 36 -3.21 4.76 -7.57
C LYS A 36 -3.18 3.23 -7.73
N THR A 37 -2.15 2.71 -8.39
CA THR A 37 -1.90 1.28 -8.61
C THR A 37 -0.57 0.88 -7.98
N GLU A 38 -0.35 -0.43 -7.76
CA GLU A 38 0.93 -0.93 -7.27
C GLU A 38 2.09 -0.56 -8.21
N ARG A 39 1.88 -0.57 -9.55
CA ARG A 39 2.91 -0.17 -10.51
C ARG A 39 3.29 1.29 -10.39
N GLU A 40 2.32 2.17 -10.26
CA GLU A 40 2.55 3.60 -10.09
C GLU A 40 3.27 3.88 -8.76
N CYS A 41 2.89 3.19 -7.67
CA CYS A 41 3.58 3.28 -6.39
C CYS A 41 5.05 2.87 -6.49
N ILE A 42 5.36 1.76 -7.18
CA ILE A 42 6.73 1.29 -7.37
C ILE A 42 7.52 2.25 -8.25
N HIS A 43 6.94 2.76 -9.33
CA HIS A 43 7.61 3.74 -10.20
C HIS A 43 7.96 5.03 -9.43
N GLU A 44 7.03 5.55 -8.62
CA GLU A 44 7.30 6.75 -7.81
C GLU A 44 8.33 6.45 -6.70
N ALA A 45 8.30 5.28 -6.08
CA ALA A 45 9.31 4.87 -5.11
C ALA A 45 10.71 4.77 -5.73
N ILE A 46 10.84 4.21 -6.94
CA ILE A 46 12.10 4.15 -7.68
C ILE A 46 12.58 5.57 -8.02
N ARG A 47 11.72 6.44 -8.54
CA ARG A 47 12.07 7.83 -8.87
C ARG A 47 12.63 8.57 -7.65
N LEU A 48 11.96 8.46 -6.49
CA LEU A 48 12.42 9.06 -5.24
C LEU A 48 13.74 8.46 -4.74
N ALA A 49 13.93 7.15 -4.92
CA ALA A 49 15.16 6.47 -4.54
C ALA A 49 16.34 6.86 -5.43
N GLU A 50 16.15 6.94 -6.75
CA GLU A 50 17.18 7.36 -7.71
C GLU A 50 17.65 8.80 -7.45
N GLU A 51 16.75 9.71 -7.06
CA GLU A 51 17.12 11.08 -6.63
C GLU A 51 18.04 11.09 -5.39
N LYS A 52 18.04 10.00 -4.60
CA LYS A 52 18.90 9.79 -3.43
C LYS A 52 20.11 8.90 -3.72
N GLY A 53 20.37 8.59 -5.00
CA GLY A 53 21.53 7.86 -5.45
C GLY A 53 21.41 6.34 -5.36
N TYR A 54 20.21 5.80 -5.24
CA TYR A 54 19.97 4.36 -5.36
C TYR A 54 20.14 3.93 -6.82
N ARG A 55 20.75 2.77 -7.05
CA ARG A 55 21.02 2.22 -8.38
C ARG A 55 20.34 0.86 -8.55
N ASN A 56 19.94 0.58 -9.77
CA ASN A 56 19.31 -0.69 -10.13
C ASN A 56 20.29 -1.85 -9.97
N LEU A 57 19.93 -2.87 -9.19
CA LEU A 57 20.73 -4.07 -8.95
C LEU A 57 20.96 -4.87 -10.23
N ASP A 58 19.98 -4.97 -11.13
CA ASP A 58 20.12 -5.70 -12.40
C ASP A 58 21.19 -5.08 -13.31
N GLU A 59 21.31 -3.74 -13.30
CA GLU A 59 22.36 -3.05 -14.04
C GLU A 59 23.75 -3.30 -13.43
N ILE A 60 23.85 -3.32 -12.08
CA ILE A 60 25.07 -3.64 -11.37
C ILE A 60 25.54 -5.08 -11.71
N ILE A 61 24.59 -6.03 -11.72
CA ILE A 61 24.86 -7.43 -12.09
C ILE A 61 25.31 -7.51 -13.55
N LYS A 62 24.58 -6.89 -14.48
CA LYS A 62 24.88 -6.89 -15.91
C LYS A 62 26.27 -6.32 -16.20
N ASN A 63 26.68 -5.29 -15.48
CA ASN A 63 27.98 -4.64 -15.63
C ASN A 63 29.08 -5.33 -14.84
N ASN A 64 28.77 -6.42 -14.12
CA ASN A 64 29.69 -7.14 -13.23
C ASN A 64 30.39 -6.23 -12.19
N GLU A 65 29.65 -5.26 -11.67
CA GLU A 65 30.13 -4.36 -10.62
C GLU A 65 30.09 -5.05 -9.24
N THR A 66 30.92 -4.58 -8.32
CA THR A 66 30.92 -5.02 -6.90
C THR A 66 30.25 -3.97 -6.03
N LEU A 67 29.66 -4.42 -4.93
CA LEU A 67 29.05 -3.58 -3.91
C LEU A 67 29.96 -3.43 -2.70
N LYS A 68 29.84 -2.31 -2.01
CA LYS A 68 30.59 -1.99 -0.79
C LYS A 68 29.69 -1.31 0.25
N VAL A 69 30.17 -1.18 1.46
CA VAL A 69 29.53 -0.43 2.54
C VAL A 69 29.17 0.99 2.09
N GLY A 70 27.94 1.39 2.37
CA GLY A 70 27.38 2.69 2.01
C GLY A 70 26.71 2.73 0.62
N ASP A 71 26.86 1.68 -0.20
CA ASP A 71 26.15 1.63 -1.47
C ASP A 71 24.64 1.53 -1.27
N LYS A 72 23.91 2.22 -2.15
CA LYS A 72 22.45 2.32 -2.20
C LYS A 72 21.95 1.61 -3.44
N VAL A 73 21.20 0.53 -3.29
CA VAL A 73 20.74 -0.28 -4.42
C VAL A 73 19.27 -0.64 -4.28
N TYR A 74 18.60 -0.83 -5.42
CA TYR A 74 17.25 -1.39 -5.44
C TYR A 74 17.13 -2.53 -6.45
N SER A 75 16.25 -3.48 -6.13
CA SER A 75 15.81 -4.55 -7.03
C SER A 75 14.33 -4.39 -7.32
N ASN A 76 13.95 -4.38 -8.60
CA ASN A 76 12.58 -4.22 -9.06
C ASN A 76 12.03 -5.58 -9.55
N ASN A 77 10.88 -5.99 -9.04
CA ASN A 77 10.22 -7.22 -9.45
C ASN A 77 8.94 -6.91 -10.24
N LYS A 78 9.04 -6.92 -11.56
CA LYS A 78 7.90 -6.79 -12.50
C LYS A 78 7.10 -5.48 -12.34
N ASP A 79 7.74 -4.42 -11.86
CA ASP A 79 7.11 -3.13 -11.55
C ASP A 79 5.98 -3.21 -10.49
N LYS A 80 5.97 -4.24 -9.65
CA LYS A 80 4.92 -4.47 -8.63
C LYS A 80 5.47 -4.71 -7.23
N SER A 81 6.75 -5.06 -7.11
CA SER A 81 7.43 -5.21 -5.82
C SER A 81 8.83 -4.65 -5.91
N LEU A 82 9.33 -4.11 -4.81
CA LEU A 82 10.62 -3.41 -4.74
C LEU A 82 11.35 -3.79 -3.46
N ALA A 83 12.65 -4.01 -3.56
CA ALA A 83 13.54 -4.12 -2.41
C ALA A 83 14.62 -3.04 -2.51
N LEU A 84 14.74 -2.18 -1.50
CA LEU A 84 15.81 -1.18 -1.42
C LEU A 84 16.77 -1.57 -0.31
N TYR A 85 18.06 -1.41 -0.57
CA TYR A 85 19.14 -1.75 0.35
C TYR A 85 20.07 -0.55 0.55
N LEU A 86 20.29 -0.15 1.81
CA LEU A 86 21.42 0.69 2.20
C LEU A 86 22.43 -0.22 2.90
N ILE A 87 23.57 -0.46 2.27
CA ILE A 87 24.57 -1.43 2.74
C ILE A 87 25.27 -0.93 4.01
N GLY A 88 25.10 -1.69 5.10
CA GLY A 88 25.69 -1.39 6.40
C GLY A 88 27.16 -1.74 6.51
N LYS A 89 27.79 -1.30 7.62
CA LYS A 89 29.19 -1.58 7.94
C LYS A 89 29.41 -3.01 8.42
N ASP A 90 28.42 -3.57 9.13
CA ASP A 90 28.47 -4.96 9.61
C ASP A 90 28.18 -5.95 8.47
N SER A 91 28.70 -7.17 8.61
CA SER A 91 28.39 -8.25 7.66
C SER A 91 26.89 -8.51 7.61
N ILE A 92 26.35 -8.70 6.40
CA ILE A 92 24.92 -9.04 6.20
C ILE A 92 24.58 -10.35 6.93
N GLU A 93 25.51 -11.30 7.05
CA GLU A 93 25.34 -12.56 7.81
C GLU A 93 24.88 -12.31 9.26
N ASN A 94 25.22 -11.18 9.85
CA ASN A 94 24.84 -10.81 11.23
C ASN A 94 23.42 -10.19 11.33
N GLY A 95 22.66 -10.21 10.25
CA GLY A 95 21.29 -9.73 10.19
C GLY A 95 21.15 -8.30 9.73
N MET A 96 19.92 -7.96 9.32
CA MET A 96 19.52 -6.69 8.73
C MET A 96 18.41 -6.03 9.57
N ARG A 97 18.13 -4.75 9.27
CA ARG A 97 16.93 -4.04 9.71
C ARG A 97 15.97 -3.94 8.54
N ILE A 98 14.84 -4.59 8.61
CA ILE A 98 13.88 -4.72 7.50
C ILE A 98 12.58 -4.03 7.88
N ILE A 99 12.02 -3.22 6.98
CA ILE A 99 10.64 -2.75 7.05
C ILE A 99 9.95 -3.21 5.78
N GLY A 100 8.89 -3.98 5.93
CA GLY A 100 8.09 -4.46 4.79
C GLY A 100 6.68 -3.94 4.86
N SER A 101 6.15 -3.45 3.75
CA SER A 101 4.80 -2.92 3.58
C SER A 101 4.24 -3.35 2.23
N HIS A 102 2.91 -3.24 2.03
CA HIS A 102 2.33 -3.51 0.74
C HIS A 102 1.92 -2.24 -0.02
N VAL A 103 1.73 -2.35 -1.33
CA VAL A 103 1.39 -1.23 -2.21
C VAL A 103 0.11 -1.46 -3.01
N ASP A 104 -0.42 -2.69 -3.01
CA ASP A 104 -1.76 -2.96 -3.52
C ASP A 104 -2.83 -2.45 -2.53
N SER A 105 -4.04 -2.21 -3.02
CA SER A 105 -5.17 -1.75 -2.21
C SER A 105 -6.46 -2.30 -2.79
N PRO A 106 -7.54 -2.44 -1.99
CA PRO A 106 -8.83 -2.87 -2.49
C PRO A 106 -9.36 -1.97 -3.61
N ARG A 107 -9.85 -2.59 -4.69
CA ARG A 107 -10.26 -1.91 -5.92
C ARG A 107 -11.20 -2.77 -6.76
N LEU A 108 -11.51 -2.32 -7.98
CA LEU A 108 -12.18 -3.12 -8.99
C LEU A 108 -11.23 -3.32 -10.18
N ASP A 109 -10.97 -4.57 -10.57
CA ASP A 109 -10.21 -4.88 -11.77
C ASP A 109 -11.16 -5.10 -12.95
N LEU A 110 -10.81 -4.65 -14.17
CA LEU A 110 -11.55 -5.02 -15.36
C LEU A 110 -11.35 -6.51 -15.68
N LYS A 111 -12.43 -7.18 -16.11
CA LYS A 111 -12.34 -8.54 -16.64
C LYS A 111 -11.59 -8.56 -17.99
N GLN A 112 -11.18 -9.74 -18.47
CA GLN A 112 -10.39 -9.86 -19.71
C GLN A 112 -11.15 -9.47 -20.99
N ASN A 113 -12.47 -9.58 -20.99
CA ASN A 113 -13.35 -9.12 -22.08
C ASN A 113 -14.38 -8.18 -21.47
N PRO A 114 -13.99 -6.94 -21.12
CA PRO A 114 -14.83 -6.13 -20.23
C PRO A 114 -15.93 -5.37 -20.97
N LEU A 115 -15.67 -4.90 -22.18
CA LEU A 115 -16.49 -3.90 -22.87
C LEU A 115 -17.69 -4.53 -23.58
N TYR A 116 -18.88 -4.06 -23.23
CA TYR A 116 -20.14 -4.43 -23.86
C TYR A 116 -21.10 -3.25 -23.96
N GLU A 117 -22.16 -3.43 -24.76
CA GLU A 117 -23.25 -2.45 -24.90
C GLU A 117 -24.57 -3.10 -24.51
N ASP A 118 -25.36 -2.38 -23.73
CA ASP A 118 -26.77 -2.71 -23.45
C ASP A 118 -27.59 -1.43 -23.37
N SER A 119 -28.74 -1.39 -24.06
CA SER A 119 -29.69 -0.28 -24.01
C SER A 119 -29.06 1.09 -24.32
N ASP A 120 -28.24 1.14 -25.36
CA ASP A 120 -27.48 2.33 -25.80
C ASP A 120 -26.50 2.89 -24.74
N LEU A 121 -26.04 2.04 -23.82
CA LEU A 121 -24.99 2.34 -22.87
C LEU A 121 -23.81 1.40 -23.08
N ALA A 122 -22.59 1.93 -23.13
CA ALA A 122 -21.38 1.13 -23.06
C ALA A 122 -20.92 0.98 -21.61
N LEU A 123 -20.67 -0.25 -21.20
CA LEU A 123 -20.24 -0.63 -19.86
C LEU A 123 -18.99 -1.50 -19.92
N MET A 124 -18.27 -1.54 -18.78
CA MET A 124 -17.14 -2.44 -18.59
C MET A 124 -17.37 -3.33 -17.37
N ASP A 125 -17.28 -4.65 -17.58
CA ASP A 125 -17.36 -5.66 -16.53
C ASP A 125 -16.16 -5.61 -15.60
N THR A 126 -16.44 -5.68 -14.28
CA THR A 126 -15.40 -5.68 -13.25
C THR A 126 -15.42 -6.93 -12.39
N HIS A 127 -14.31 -7.12 -11.68
CA HIS A 127 -14.18 -8.05 -10.56
C HIS A 127 -13.54 -7.31 -9.39
N TYR A 128 -14.17 -7.31 -8.21
CA TYR A 128 -13.56 -6.65 -7.05
C TYR A 128 -12.32 -7.40 -6.55
N TYR A 129 -11.34 -6.64 -6.07
CA TYR A 129 -10.06 -7.10 -5.54
C TYR A 129 -9.97 -6.73 -4.06
N GLY A 130 -9.61 -7.71 -3.20
CA GLY A 130 -9.54 -7.52 -1.75
C GLY A 130 -10.90 -7.43 -1.06
N GLY A 131 -10.90 -7.00 0.17
CA GLY A 131 -12.08 -6.93 1.03
C GLY A 131 -12.86 -5.62 0.89
N VAL A 132 -13.85 -5.55 0.02
CA VAL A 132 -14.65 -4.33 -0.23
C VAL A 132 -16.07 -4.41 0.35
N LYS A 133 -16.58 -3.30 0.84
CA LYS A 133 -18.02 -3.08 1.02
C LYS A 133 -18.58 -2.55 -0.30
N LYS A 134 -19.14 -3.43 -1.14
CA LYS A 134 -19.55 -3.12 -2.52
C LYS A 134 -20.42 -1.88 -2.65
N TYR A 135 -21.31 -1.62 -1.68
CA TYR A 135 -22.18 -0.45 -1.68
C TYR A 135 -21.44 0.90 -1.53
N GLN A 136 -20.15 0.89 -1.17
CA GLN A 136 -19.35 2.11 -1.11
C GLN A 136 -18.78 2.50 -2.48
N TRP A 137 -18.86 1.63 -3.48
CA TRP A 137 -18.24 1.81 -4.81
C TRP A 137 -19.20 2.31 -5.88
N VAL A 138 -20.49 2.44 -5.56
CA VAL A 138 -21.53 2.96 -6.47
C VAL A 138 -21.73 4.47 -6.25
N ALA A 139 -22.23 5.18 -7.28
CA ALA A 139 -22.60 6.59 -7.21
C ALA A 139 -21.46 7.54 -6.80
N LEU A 140 -20.22 7.23 -7.17
CA LEU A 140 -19.06 8.09 -6.97
C LEU A 140 -18.22 8.22 -8.25
N PRO A 141 -17.44 9.30 -8.41
CA PRO A 141 -16.51 9.43 -9.52
C PRO A 141 -15.38 8.39 -9.42
N LEU A 142 -15.12 7.68 -10.51
CA LEU A 142 -14.08 6.69 -10.63
C LEU A 142 -13.12 7.04 -11.77
N ALA A 143 -11.89 6.58 -11.67
CA ALA A 143 -10.84 6.68 -12.67
C ALA A 143 -10.41 5.28 -13.12
N LEU A 144 -9.89 5.18 -14.34
CA LEU A 144 -9.28 3.99 -14.91
C LEU A 144 -7.77 4.19 -14.96
N HIS A 145 -7.03 3.31 -14.31
CA HIS A 145 -5.58 3.24 -14.36
C HIS A 145 -5.14 1.87 -14.86
N GLY A 146 -4.02 1.81 -15.54
CA GLY A 146 -3.45 0.51 -15.88
C GLY A 146 -2.45 0.53 -17.02
N ILE A 147 -2.17 -0.68 -17.50
CA ILE A 147 -1.21 -0.95 -18.56
C ILE A 147 -1.78 -1.94 -19.56
N VAL A 148 -1.59 -1.64 -20.84
CA VAL A 148 -1.82 -2.59 -21.95
C VAL A 148 -0.48 -3.06 -22.46
N VAL A 149 -0.32 -4.37 -22.65
CA VAL A 149 0.86 -4.95 -23.28
C VAL A 149 0.43 -5.60 -24.59
N LYS A 150 0.78 -4.99 -25.71
CA LYS A 150 0.47 -5.51 -27.05
C LYS A 150 1.22 -6.80 -27.35
N LYS A 151 0.77 -7.56 -28.36
CA LYS A 151 1.42 -8.81 -28.78
C LYS A 151 2.88 -8.65 -29.23
N ASP A 152 3.29 -7.47 -29.67
CA ASP A 152 4.66 -7.15 -30.03
C ASP A 152 5.55 -6.76 -28.82
N GLY A 153 4.96 -6.72 -27.61
CA GLY A 153 5.64 -6.33 -26.36
C GLY A 153 5.56 -4.83 -26.05
N THR A 154 4.94 -4.01 -26.88
CA THR A 154 4.74 -2.58 -26.62
C THR A 154 3.87 -2.39 -25.37
N LYS A 155 4.35 -1.58 -24.44
CA LYS A 155 3.65 -1.24 -23.20
C LYS A 155 3.02 0.15 -23.31
N ILE A 156 1.75 0.27 -22.97
CA ILE A 156 0.97 1.51 -23.02
C ILE A 156 0.36 1.74 -21.65
N ASN A 157 0.76 2.84 -20.99
CA ASN A 157 0.13 3.26 -19.74
C ASN A 157 -1.15 4.03 -20.07
N VAL A 158 -2.21 3.71 -19.35
CA VAL A 158 -3.54 4.34 -19.52
C VAL A 158 -3.97 4.94 -18.19
N VAL A 159 -4.31 6.23 -18.20
CA VAL A 159 -4.90 6.95 -17.07
C VAL A 159 -6.04 7.80 -17.60
N ILE A 160 -7.23 7.61 -17.04
CA ILE A 160 -8.45 8.37 -17.40
C ILE A 160 -9.18 8.72 -16.11
N GLY A 161 -9.47 10.01 -15.90
CA GLY A 161 -10.28 10.49 -14.78
C GLY A 161 -9.52 11.23 -13.67
N GLU A 162 -8.22 11.48 -13.83
CA GLU A 162 -7.41 12.21 -12.86
C GLU A 162 -7.11 13.66 -13.23
N ASP A 163 -7.02 13.96 -14.52
CA ASP A 163 -6.87 15.35 -15.00
C ASP A 163 -8.23 16.08 -14.97
N ASP A 164 -8.23 17.37 -14.66
CA ASP A 164 -9.44 18.19 -14.59
C ASP A 164 -10.23 18.23 -15.93
N ASN A 165 -9.57 17.94 -17.05
CA ASN A 165 -10.19 17.84 -18.38
C ASN A 165 -10.58 16.41 -18.78
N ASP A 166 -10.20 15.40 -18.01
CA ASP A 166 -10.59 14.02 -18.29
C ASP A 166 -12.06 13.76 -17.87
N PRO A 167 -12.77 12.91 -18.60
CA PRO A 167 -14.04 12.40 -18.11
C PRO A 167 -13.81 11.46 -16.92
N VAL A 168 -14.68 11.52 -15.92
CA VAL A 168 -14.74 10.49 -14.88
C VAL A 168 -15.62 9.33 -15.31
N LEU A 169 -15.42 8.16 -14.73
CA LEU A 169 -16.25 6.99 -14.89
C LEU A 169 -17.17 6.84 -13.67
N GLY A 170 -18.09 5.88 -13.69
CA GLY A 170 -18.95 5.66 -12.53
C GLY A 170 -19.76 4.37 -12.62
N ILE A 171 -20.26 3.92 -11.49
CA ILE A 171 -21.16 2.79 -11.37
C ILE A 171 -22.49 3.33 -10.86
N SER A 172 -23.58 3.01 -11.57
CA SER A 172 -24.92 3.42 -11.15
C SER A 172 -25.38 2.68 -9.90
N ASP A 173 -26.18 3.35 -9.09
CA ASP A 173 -26.98 2.71 -8.04
C ASP A 173 -28.47 2.88 -8.35
N LEU A 174 -29.30 2.01 -7.81
CA LEU A 174 -30.74 2.11 -7.99
C LEU A 174 -31.27 3.33 -7.24
N LEU A 175 -32.03 4.17 -7.95
CA LEU A 175 -32.62 5.35 -7.32
C LEU A 175 -33.60 4.99 -6.20
N ILE A 176 -33.70 5.85 -5.18
CA ILE A 176 -34.46 5.61 -3.96
C ILE A 176 -35.95 5.25 -4.22
N HIS A 177 -36.57 5.82 -5.28
CA HIS A 177 -37.96 5.57 -5.60
C HIS A 177 -38.27 4.17 -6.15
N LEU A 178 -37.23 3.43 -6.59
CA LEU A 178 -37.35 2.05 -7.09
C LEU A 178 -36.65 1.03 -6.15
N SER A 179 -36.02 1.46 -5.06
CA SER A 179 -35.14 0.65 -4.22
C SER A 179 -35.85 -0.12 -3.09
N ALA A 180 -37.16 -0.21 -3.09
CA ALA A 180 -37.90 -0.83 -1.98
C ALA A 180 -37.46 -2.27 -1.64
N GLU A 181 -37.21 -3.11 -2.65
CA GLU A 181 -36.69 -4.46 -2.46
C GLU A 181 -35.19 -4.47 -2.13
N GLN A 182 -34.39 -3.60 -2.79
CA GLN A 182 -32.95 -3.47 -2.52
C GLN A 182 -32.69 -3.12 -1.04
N LEU A 183 -33.48 -2.19 -0.47
CA LEU A 183 -33.34 -1.75 0.92
C LEU A 183 -33.72 -2.83 1.96
N GLN A 184 -34.35 -3.93 1.56
CA GLN A 184 -34.65 -5.08 2.45
C GLN A 184 -33.50 -6.10 2.48
N LYS A 185 -32.51 -6.00 1.58
CA LYS A 185 -31.38 -6.91 1.54
C LYS A 185 -30.37 -6.61 2.65
N LYS A 186 -29.57 -7.62 3.03
CA LYS A 186 -28.42 -7.39 3.91
C LYS A 186 -27.38 -6.53 3.20
N ALA A 187 -26.59 -5.75 3.96
CA ALA A 187 -25.60 -4.82 3.40
C ALA A 187 -24.58 -5.48 2.45
N ASN A 188 -24.21 -6.75 2.68
CA ASN A 188 -23.30 -7.50 1.79
C ASN A 188 -23.98 -8.01 0.51
N GLU A 189 -25.29 -7.93 0.42
CA GLU A 189 -26.12 -8.40 -0.71
C GLU A 189 -26.79 -7.24 -1.47
N VAL A 190 -26.73 -6.01 -0.91
CA VAL A 190 -27.44 -4.85 -1.46
C VAL A 190 -26.94 -4.48 -2.86
N ILE A 191 -25.65 -4.68 -3.13
CA ILE A 191 -25.03 -4.61 -4.45
C ILE A 191 -24.41 -5.97 -4.73
N ALA A 192 -24.76 -6.61 -5.86
CA ALA A 192 -24.11 -7.84 -6.29
C ALA A 192 -22.74 -7.54 -6.92
N GLY A 193 -21.81 -8.50 -6.89
CA GLY A 193 -20.49 -8.32 -7.51
C GLY A 193 -20.56 -8.10 -9.02
N GLU A 194 -21.50 -8.78 -9.70
CA GLU A 194 -21.73 -8.64 -11.13
C GLU A 194 -22.47 -7.33 -11.51
N ASP A 195 -22.97 -6.57 -10.53
CA ASP A 195 -23.62 -5.27 -10.77
C ASP A 195 -22.64 -4.10 -10.63
N LEU A 196 -21.34 -4.37 -10.37
CA LEU A 196 -20.28 -3.36 -10.29
C LEU A 196 -19.71 -3.01 -11.67
N ASN A 197 -20.56 -2.87 -12.68
CA ASN A 197 -20.14 -2.56 -14.05
C ASN A 197 -20.03 -1.06 -14.26
N VAL A 198 -18.91 -0.65 -14.84
CA VAL A 198 -18.54 0.77 -15.01
C VAL A 198 -19.15 1.33 -16.28
N LEU A 199 -19.92 2.39 -16.13
CA LEU A 199 -20.50 3.14 -17.25
C LEU A 199 -19.42 3.99 -17.92
N VAL A 200 -19.23 3.80 -19.25
CA VAL A 200 -18.14 4.44 -20.00
C VAL A 200 -18.59 5.25 -21.23
N GLY A 201 -19.84 5.12 -21.66
CA GLY A 201 -20.32 5.94 -22.79
C GLY A 201 -21.77 5.74 -23.17
N ASN A 202 -22.27 6.68 -24.02
CA ASN A 202 -23.65 6.70 -24.52
C ASN A 202 -23.77 7.29 -25.94
N ILE A 203 -22.69 7.71 -26.58
CA ILE A 203 -22.75 8.28 -27.93
C ILE A 203 -22.51 7.16 -28.95
N PRO A 204 -23.47 6.88 -29.86
CA PRO A 204 -23.28 5.88 -30.90
C PRO A 204 -22.31 6.36 -31.99
N LEU A 205 -21.52 5.47 -32.54
CA LEU A 205 -20.70 5.73 -33.74
C LEU A 205 -21.58 5.84 -34.99
N GLU A 206 -21.47 6.93 -35.68
CA GLU A 206 -22.27 7.21 -36.89
C GLU A 206 -22.05 6.12 -37.97
N GLY A 207 -23.13 5.63 -38.55
CA GLY A 207 -23.10 4.60 -39.59
C GLY A 207 -22.98 3.16 -39.09
N LYS A 208 -22.94 2.89 -37.80
CA LYS A 208 -23.04 1.57 -37.20
C LYS A 208 -24.47 1.26 -36.78
N GLU A 209 -24.95 0.05 -37.07
CA GLU A 209 -26.30 -0.41 -36.72
C GLU A 209 -26.36 -1.25 -35.45
N LYS A 210 -25.23 -1.84 -35.02
CA LYS A 210 -25.12 -2.71 -33.85
C LYS A 210 -23.92 -2.32 -33.03
N GLU A 211 -24.07 -2.40 -31.70
CA GLU A 211 -23.04 -2.05 -30.73
C GLU A 211 -22.36 -0.70 -31.03
N ALA A 212 -23.15 0.28 -31.51
CA ALA A 212 -22.63 1.54 -32.02
C ALA A 212 -21.97 2.40 -30.92
N VAL A 213 -22.44 2.31 -29.70
CA VAL A 213 -21.85 3.01 -28.55
C VAL A 213 -20.53 2.34 -28.14
N LYS A 214 -20.50 1.00 -28.07
CA LYS A 214 -19.27 0.22 -27.82
C LYS A 214 -18.20 0.55 -28.88
N GLU A 215 -18.57 0.53 -30.14
CA GLU A 215 -17.66 0.85 -31.25
C GLU A 215 -17.09 2.27 -31.14
N ASN A 216 -17.89 3.25 -30.69
CA ASN A 216 -17.41 4.61 -30.46
C ASN A 216 -16.39 4.65 -29.33
N ILE A 217 -16.59 3.90 -28.23
CA ILE A 217 -15.60 3.80 -27.14
C ILE A 217 -14.29 3.19 -27.64
N LEU A 218 -14.35 2.14 -28.47
CA LEU A 218 -13.14 1.53 -29.06
C LEU A 218 -12.39 2.51 -29.96
N VAL A 219 -13.09 3.35 -30.73
CA VAL A 219 -12.45 4.41 -31.52
C VAL A 219 -11.75 5.43 -30.64
N LEU A 220 -12.40 5.89 -29.57
CA LEU A 220 -11.80 6.86 -28.63
C LEU A 220 -10.54 6.28 -27.92
N LEU A 221 -10.59 5.01 -27.52
CA LEU A 221 -9.44 4.33 -26.89
C LEU A 221 -8.29 4.14 -27.89
N LYS A 222 -8.61 3.78 -29.13
CA LYS A 222 -7.62 3.65 -30.20
C LYS A 222 -6.97 5.00 -30.56
N ASP A 223 -7.75 6.05 -30.67
CA ASP A 223 -7.25 7.39 -31.03
C ASP A 223 -6.35 7.98 -29.93
N LYS A 224 -6.69 7.76 -28.65
CA LYS A 224 -5.92 8.30 -27.52
C LYS A 224 -4.72 7.43 -27.13
N TYR A 225 -4.86 6.10 -27.17
CA TYR A 225 -3.89 5.15 -26.60
C TYR A 225 -3.37 4.10 -27.58
N ASP A 226 -3.87 4.08 -28.82
CA ASP A 226 -3.43 3.15 -29.86
C ASP A 226 -3.52 1.66 -29.46
N PHE A 227 -4.60 1.23 -28.78
CA PHE A 227 -4.90 -0.19 -28.56
C PHE A 227 -6.30 -0.57 -29.06
N GLU A 228 -6.50 -1.86 -29.28
CA GLU A 228 -7.71 -2.43 -29.81
C GLU A 228 -8.41 -3.34 -28.79
N GLU A 229 -9.66 -3.77 -29.08
CA GLU A 229 -10.45 -4.60 -28.16
C GLU A 229 -9.71 -5.87 -27.74
N GLU A 230 -8.98 -6.55 -28.65
CA GLU A 230 -8.25 -7.75 -28.32
C GLU A 230 -7.09 -7.53 -27.33
N ASP A 231 -6.57 -6.31 -27.20
CA ASP A 231 -5.48 -5.96 -26.31
C ASP A 231 -5.92 -5.94 -24.83
N PHE A 232 -7.23 -5.86 -24.53
CA PHE A 232 -7.74 -6.04 -23.18
C PHE A 232 -7.34 -7.36 -22.54
N ILE A 233 -7.13 -8.43 -23.34
CA ILE A 233 -6.75 -9.77 -22.86
C ILE A 233 -5.39 -9.73 -22.14
N SER A 234 -4.49 -8.85 -22.56
CA SER A 234 -3.16 -8.63 -21.96
C SER A 234 -3.01 -7.27 -21.30
N ALA A 235 -4.10 -6.73 -20.78
CA ALA A 235 -4.12 -5.51 -19.99
C ALA A 235 -4.29 -5.83 -18.49
N GLU A 236 -3.80 -4.92 -17.66
CA GLU A 236 -4.14 -4.81 -16.24
C GLU A 236 -4.80 -3.45 -16.06
N PHE A 237 -6.10 -3.42 -15.80
CA PHE A 237 -6.86 -2.20 -15.58
C PHE A 237 -7.54 -2.21 -14.23
N GLU A 238 -7.35 -1.16 -13.49
CA GLU A 238 -7.87 -0.91 -12.15
C GLU A 238 -8.82 0.30 -12.18
N ILE A 239 -10.02 0.10 -11.64
CA ILE A 239 -10.99 1.15 -11.40
C ILE A 239 -10.83 1.58 -9.95
N VAL A 240 -10.50 2.84 -9.77
CA VAL A 240 -10.16 3.45 -8.47
C VAL A 240 -10.93 4.76 -8.26
N PRO A 241 -11.06 5.27 -7.03
CA PRO A 241 -11.68 6.58 -6.80
C PRO A 241 -10.92 7.69 -7.52
N ALA A 242 -11.64 8.48 -8.32
CA ALA A 242 -11.08 9.63 -9.03
C ALA A 242 -10.77 10.79 -8.07
N GLY A 243 -9.65 11.46 -8.30
CA GLY A 243 -9.25 12.67 -7.58
C GLY A 243 -8.14 12.46 -6.57
N LYS A 244 -7.56 13.58 -6.14
CA LYS A 244 -6.35 13.64 -5.32
C LYS A 244 -6.64 13.46 -3.84
N ALA A 245 -5.65 12.99 -3.10
CA ALA A 245 -5.66 13.03 -1.63
C ALA A 245 -5.76 14.47 -1.12
N ARG A 246 -6.52 14.67 -0.05
CA ARG A 246 -6.86 16.01 0.49
C ARG A 246 -6.66 16.10 1.98
N ASP A 247 -6.51 17.33 2.46
CA ASP A 247 -6.63 17.63 3.88
C ASP A 247 -8.06 17.42 4.37
N LEU A 248 -8.20 16.77 5.51
CA LEU A 248 -9.47 16.58 6.20
C LEU A 248 -9.48 17.30 7.56
N GLY A 249 -10.65 17.83 7.93
CA GLY A 249 -10.87 18.61 9.13
C GLY A 249 -10.63 20.11 8.93
N LEU A 250 -11.28 20.94 9.74
CA LEU A 250 -11.17 22.39 9.64
C LEU A 250 -9.75 22.89 9.98
N ASP A 251 -9.03 22.15 10.79
CA ASP A 251 -7.64 22.37 11.18
C ASP A 251 -6.62 21.71 10.25
N LYS A 252 -7.09 20.98 9.21
CA LYS A 252 -6.27 20.24 8.25
C LYS A 252 -5.33 19.20 8.89
N SER A 253 -5.66 18.69 10.06
CA SER A 253 -4.82 17.77 10.84
C SER A 253 -4.81 16.34 10.31
N MET A 254 -5.68 16.01 9.36
CA MET A 254 -5.85 14.67 8.80
C MET A 254 -5.69 14.68 7.29
N VAL A 255 -5.47 13.48 6.72
CA VAL A 255 -5.44 13.21 5.28
C VAL A 255 -6.61 12.30 4.95
N MET A 256 -7.35 12.64 3.88
CA MET A 256 -8.33 11.77 3.24
C MET A 256 -7.83 11.40 1.84
N GLY A 257 -7.75 10.11 1.53
CA GLY A 257 -7.27 9.62 0.25
C GLY A 257 -7.58 8.15 0.04
N TYR A 258 -7.51 7.69 -1.20
CA TYR A 258 -7.63 6.30 -1.57
C TYR A 258 -6.32 5.55 -1.36
N GLY A 259 -6.42 4.31 -0.86
CA GLY A 259 -5.29 3.38 -0.79
C GLY A 259 -4.25 3.75 0.26
N GLN A 260 -4.66 4.39 1.37
CA GLN A 260 -3.76 4.62 2.49
C GLN A 260 -3.35 3.32 3.17
N ASP A 261 -4.19 2.31 3.10
CA ASP A 261 -3.90 0.90 3.36
C ASP A 261 -3.22 0.29 2.11
N ASP A 262 -1.91 -0.02 2.05
CA ASP A 262 -0.90 0.31 3.09
C ASP A 262 0.17 1.28 2.53
N ARG A 263 -0.20 2.11 1.53
CA ARG A 263 0.72 3.09 0.92
C ARG A 263 1.22 4.12 1.92
N ILE A 264 0.55 4.26 3.07
CA ILE A 264 0.99 5.11 4.17
C ILE A 264 2.27 4.56 4.81
N CYS A 265 2.34 3.24 5.07
CA CYS A 265 3.53 2.60 5.59
C CYS A 265 4.61 2.45 4.50
N ALA A 266 4.20 2.22 3.24
CA ALA A 266 5.13 2.21 2.10
C ALA A 266 5.86 3.56 1.96
N TYR A 267 5.14 4.68 1.96
CA TYR A 267 5.74 6.00 1.88
C TYR A 267 6.60 6.34 3.10
N THR A 268 6.09 6.09 4.31
CA THR A 268 6.82 6.46 5.54
C THR A 268 8.09 5.62 5.73
N SER A 269 8.08 4.35 5.36
CA SER A 269 9.28 3.48 5.39
C SER A 269 10.30 3.88 4.33
N LEU A 270 9.85 4.16 3.11
CA LEU A 270 10.69 4.67 2.04
C LEU A 270 11.38 5.98 2.46
N MET A 271 10.63 6.97 2.91
CA MET A 271 11.17 8.26 3.32
C MET A 271 12.10 8.15 4.54
N ALA A 272 11.79 7.23 5.47
CA ALA A 272 12.68 6.94 6.59
C ALA A 272 14.06 6.47 6.13
N LEU A 273 14.11 5.55 5.14
CA LEU A 273 15.39 5.07 4.57
C LEU A 273 16.09 6.15 3.75
N LEU A 274 15.36 6.91 2.94
CA LEU A 274 15.95 7.95 2.07
C LEU A 274 16.55 9.14 2.85
N GLU A 275 16.19 9.31 4.11
CA GLU A 275 16.79 10.30 5.02
C GLU A 275 18.06 9.80 5.73
N VAL A 276 18.49 8.54 5.50
CA VAL A 276 19.65 7.95 6.18
C VAL A 276 20.83 7.83 5.21
N GLU A 277 22.00 8.30 5.64
CA GLU A 277 23.22 8.27 4.82
C GLU A 277 24.11 7.05 5.12
N SER A 278 24.12 6.56 6.34
CA SER A 278 24.91 5.39 6.73
C SER A 278 24.28 4.64 7.90
N VAL A 279 24.48 3.33 7.92
CA VAL A 279 23.92 2.42 8.94
C VAL A 279 24.99 1.42 9.39
N GLU A 280 24.84 0.90 10.60
CA GLU A 280 25.65 -0.21 11.08
C GLU A 280 25.19 -1.53 10.46
N LYS A 281 23.92 -1.85 10.61
CA LYS A 281 23.28 -3.02 9.98
C LYS A 281 22.70 -2.61 8.61
N THR A 282 22.87 -3.45 7.60
CA THR A 282 22.19 -3.22 6.31
C THR A 282 20.70 -3.00 6.53
N SER A 283 20.19 -1.88 6.03
CA SER A 283 18.78 -1.50 6.15
C SER A 283 18.06 -1.79 4.86
N VAL A 284 16.86 -2.37 4.96
CA VAL A 284 16.07 -2.86 3.83
C VAL A 284 14.64 -2.35 3.92
N ILE A 285 14.13 -1.81 2.83
CA ILE A 285 12.69 -1.58 2.64
C ILE A 285 12.18 -2.56 1.59
N LEU A 286 11.09 -3.26 1.94
CA LEU A 286 10.35 -4.14 1.03
C LEU A 286 8.98 -3.53 0.76
N LEU A 287 8.70 -3.26 -0.50
CA LEU A 287 7.37 -2.88 -0.97
C LEU A 287 6.84 -4.06 -1.78
N VAL A 288 5.73 -4.65 -1.36
CA VAL A 288 5.21 -5.89 -1.96
C VAL A 288 3.78 -5.71 -2.47
N ASP A 289 3.39 -6.57 -3.39
CA ASP A 289 2.07 -6.64 -3.99
C ASP A 289 1.25 -7.80 -3.38
N LYS A 290 -0.06 -7.80 -3.59
CA LYS A 290 -0.99 -8.91 -3.31
C LYS A 290 -1.25 -9.22 -1.84
N GLU A 291 -0.94 -8.32 -0.92
CA GLU A 291 -1.29 -8.52 0.49
C GLU A 291 -2.79 -8.72 0.67
N GLU A 292 -3.59 -7.88 0.05
CA GLU A 292 -5.05 -7.85 0.10
C GLU A 292 -5.75 -9.13 -0.40
N VAL A 293 -5.02 -9.98 -1.08
CA VAL A 293 -5.50 -11.26 -1.63
C VAL A 293 -4.65 -12.46 -1.18
N GLY A 294 -3.90 -12.30 -0.08
CA GLY A 294 -3.19 -13.39 0.59
C GLY A 294 -1.72 -13.53 0.23
N SER A 295 -1.08 -12.53 -0.36
CA SER A 295 0.38 -12.45 -0.64
C SER A 295 0.91 -13.55 -1.57
N ILE A 296 0.06 -14.27 -2.31
CA ILE A 296 0.43 -15.38 -3.20
C ILE A 296 0.67 -14.87 -4.62
N GLY A 297 1.68 -15.42 -5.29
CA GLY A 297 2.05 -15.08 -6.66
C GLY A 297 3.46 -14.53 -6.78
N ALA A 298 3.87 -14.24 -8.03
CA ALA A 298 5.26 -13.87 -8.34
C ALA A 298 5.69 -12.51 -7.77
N THR A 299 4.75 -11.67 -7.37
CA THR A 299 4.97 -10.32 -6.85
C THR A 299 4.56 -10.16 -5.39
N GLY A 300 3.85 -11.15 -4.82
CA GLY A 300 3.49 -11.18 -3.40
C GLY A 300 4.65 -11.56 -2.49
N MET A 301 4.48 -11.34 -1.18
CA MET A 301 5.53 -11.61 -0.19
C MET A 301 5.94 -13.09 -0.10
N HIS A 302 5.07 -14.03 -0.49
CA HIS A 302 5.40 -15.46 -0.58
C HIS A 302 6.35 -15.81 -1.72
N SER A 303 6.61 -14.89 -2.67
CA SER A 303 7.58 -15.10 -3.73
C SER A 303 9.00 -15.19 -3.18
N ARG A 304 9.92 -15.75 -3.96
CA ARG A 304 11.35 -15.80 -3.61
C ARG A 304 12.10 -14.50 -3.94
N PHE A 305 11.38 -13.46 -4.31
CA PHE A 305 11.97 -12.21 -4.78
C PHE A 305 12.97 -11.63 -3.75
N PHE A 306 12.55 -11.49 -2.48
CA PHE A 306 13.41 -10.95 -1.44
C PHE A 306 14.66 -11.81 -1.21
N GLU A 307 14.50 -13.13 -1.06
CA GLU A 307 15.60 -14.06 -0.85
C GLU A 307 16.60 -14.03 -2.03
N ASN A 308 16.10 -14.00 -3.26
CA ASN A 308 16.91 -13.95 -4.47
C ASN A 308 17.67 -12.62 -4.59
N SER A 309 17.00 -11.49 -4.38
CA SER A 309 17.66 -10.17 -4.46
C SER A 309 18.72 -9.99 -3.37
N LEU A 310 18.47 -10.51 -2.16
CA LEU A 310 19.46 -10.50 -1.08
C LEU A 310 20.66 -11.37 -1.43
N ALA A 311 20.47 -12.55 -2.02
CA ALA A 311 21.55 -13.41 -2.48
C ALA A 311 22.45 -12.71 -3.50
N GLU A 312 21.87 -11.99 -4.46
CA GLU A 312 22.60 -11.19 -5.46
C GLU A 312 23.39 -10.05 -4.79
N VAL A 313 22.79 -9.31 -3.85
CA VAL A 313 23.50 -8.26 -3.09
C VAL A 313 24.68 -8.86 -2.35
N MET A 314 24.52 -9.99 -1.66
CA MET A 314 25.59 -10.68 -0.95
C MET A 314 26.69 -11.18 -1.90
N ASP A 315 26.32 -11.66 -3.10
CA ASP A 315 27.29 -12.09 -4.11
C ASP A 315 28.11 -10.90 -4.65
N ARG A 316 27.45 -9.79 -4.98
CA ARG A 316 28.17 -8.57 -5.42
C ARG A 316 29.07 -7.98 -4.34
N MET A 317 28.83 -8.26 -3.06
CA MET A 317 29.71 -7.93 -1.94
C MET A 317 30.81 -8.97 -1.67
N GLY A 318 30.83 -10.09 -2.39
CA GLY A 318 31.76 -11.21 -2.12
C GLY A 318 31.48 -11.95 -0.79
N GLN A 319 30.24 -11.85 -0.28
CA GLN A 319 29.82 -12.42 1.00
C GLN A 319 28.88 -13.63 0.87
N TYR A 320 28.47 -13.99 -0.35
CA TYR A 320 27.47 -15.03 -0.55
C TYR A 320 27.98 -16.45 -0.18
N SER A 321 27.19 -17.17 0.54
CA SER A 321 27.05 -18.63 0.55
C SER A 321 25.68 -18.99 1.07
N GLU A 322 25.18 -20.17 0.72
CA GLU A 322 23.86 -20.67 1.18
C GLU A 322 23.69 -20.57 2.70
N LEU A 323 24.71 -20.94 3.47
CA LEU A 323 24.67 -20.87 4.93
C LEU A 323 24.67 -19.43 5.45
N LYS A 324 25.44 -18.52 4.83
CA LYS A 324 25.47 -17.10 5.22
C LYS A 324 24.12 -16.43 4.91
N LEU A 325 23.51 -16.73 3.78
CA LEU A 325 22.18 -16.24 3.44
C LEU A 325 21.14 -16.65 4.50
N LYS A 326 21.13 -17.93 4.90
CA LYS A 326 20.22 -18.41 5.95
C LYS A 326 20.46 -17.76 7.31
N ARG A 327 21.73 -17.52 7.67
CA ARG A 327 22.08 -16.79 8.89
C ARG A 327 21.66 -15.32 8.82
N ALA A 328 21.86 -14.68 7.69
CA ALA A 328 21.42 -13.31 7.44
C ALA A 328 19.91 -13.15 7.70
N LEU A 329 19.10 -14.03 7.09
CA LEU A 329 17.66 -14.04 7.27
C LEU A 329 17.25 -14.30 8.74
N GLN A 330 17.82 -15.34 9.38
CA GLN A 330 17.51 -15.70 10.77
C GLN A 330 17.89 -14.59 11.76
N ASN A 331 19.00 -13.90 11.55
CA ASN A 331 19.51 -12.87 12.45
C ASN A 331 18.89 -11.48 12.22
N SER A 332 18.04 -11.34 11.21
CA SER A 332 17.38 -10.08 10.87
C SER A 332 16.24 -9.74 11.82
N LEU A 333 15.93 -8.46 11.93
CA LEU A 333 14.78 -7.93 12.66
C LEU A 333 13.88 -7.21 11.67
N MET A 334 12.56 -7.42 11.76
CA MET A 334 11.59 -6.85 10.86
C MET A 334 10.46 -6.10 11.56
N LEU A 335 10.12 -4.92 11.04
CA LEU A 335 8.82 -4.31 11.21
C LEU A 335 7.94 -4.69 10.01
N SER A 336 6.90 -5.49 10.26
CA SER A 336 5.83 -5.73 9.30
C SER A 336 4.93 -4.49 9.32
N ALA A 337 5.23 -3.59 8.41
CA ALA A 337 4.54 -2.31 8.33
C ALA A 337 3.17 -2.53 7.68
N ASP A 338 2.12 -2.20 8.41
CA ASP A 338 0.73 -2.31 7.99
C ASP A 338 -0.15 -1.44 8.90
N VAL A 339 -1.20 -0.88 8.34
CA VAL A 339 -2.14 -0.04 9.09
C VAL A 339 -2.93 -0.84 10.13
N THR A 340 -3.51 -0.15 11.08
CA THR A 340 -4.45 -0.75 12.04
C THR A 340 -5.66 0.14 12.25
N ALA A 341 -6.80 -0.43 12.70
CA ALA A 341 -8.03 0.32 12.90
C ALA A 341 -7.90 1.36 14.03
N ALA A 342 -8.14 2.63 13.70
CA ALA A 342 -8.30 3.69 14.69
C ALA A 342 -9.66 3.58 15.38
N PHE A 343 -9.71 3.92 16.67
CA PHE A 343 -10.97 4.07 17.40
C PHE A 343 -11.88 5.10 16.72
N ASP A 344 -13.08 4.68 16.37
CA ASP A 344 -14.10 5.56 15.82
C ASP A 344 -15.23 5.76 16.86
N PRO A 345 -15.49 7.01 17.31
CA PRO A 345 -16.54 7.30 18.26
C PRO A 345 -17.96 7.02 17.72
N ASN A 346 -18.15 6.91 16.39
CA ASN A 346 -19.41 6.50 15.79
C ASN A 346 -19.67 4.98 15.92
N TYR A 347 -18.60 4.18 16.10
CA TYR A 347 -18.67 2.72 16.19
C TYR A 347 -17.94 2.16 17.42
N PRO A 348 -18.20 2.68 18.65
CA PRO A 348 -17.41 2.32 19.84
C PRO A 348 -17.60 0.86 20.25
N GLY A 349 -18.68 0.23 19.78
CA GLY A 349 -19.05 -1.14 20.13
C GLY A 349 -18.11 -2.23 19.63
N VAL A 350 -17.31 -1.95 18.58
CA VAL A 350 -16.40 -2.94 17.96
C VAL A 350 -14.98 -2.92 18.53
N CYS A 351 -14.64 -1.96 19.39
CA CYS A 351 -13.31 -1.78 19.96
C CYS A 351 -13.27 -2.07 21.46
N GLU A 352 -12.13 -2.55 21.96
CA GLU A 352 -11.78 -2.58 23.38
C GLU A 352 -10.90 -1.34 23.66
N LYS A 353 -11.45 -0.36 24.40
CA LYS A 353 -10.87 0.99 24.53
C LYS A 353 -9.45 1.08 25.12
N LYS A 354 -8.99 0.06 25.88
CA LYS A 354 -7.63 0.05 26.46
C LYS A 354 -6.59 -0.46 25.47
N ASN A 355 -7.01 -1.27 24.51
CA ASN A 355 -6.16 -1.98 23.57
C ASN A 355 -6.51 -1.61 22.11
N THR A 356 -6.95 -0.39 21.85
CA THR A 356 -7.22 0.11 20.51
C THR A 356 -6.34 1.31 20.20
N ALA A 357 -6.04 1.53 18.91
CA ALA A 357 -5.30 2.70 18.45
C ALA A 357 -6.19 3.96 18.42
N TYR A 358 -5.59 5.10 18.63
CA TYR A 358 -6.25 6.41 18.58
C TYR A 358 -5.47 7.35 17.68
N PHE A 359 -6.16 8.20 16.94
CA PHE A 359 -5.53 9.30 16.23
C PHE A 359 -4.75 10.25 17.15
N GLY A 360 -3.65 10.77 16.63
CA GLY A 360 -2.80 11.72 17.35
C GLY A 360 -1.93 11.08 18.43
N ARG A 361 -1.67 9.76 18.37
CA ARG A 361 -0.82 9.07 19.35
C ARG A 361 0.42 8.41 18.77
N GLY A 362 0.70 8.68 17.50
CA GLY A 362 1.89 8.22 16.80
C GLY A 362 1.81 6.78 16.32
N LEU A 363 2.98 6.21 16.10
CA LEU A 363 3.21 4.85 15.61
C LEU A 363 2.48 3.81 16.45
N VAL A 364 1.87 2.82 15.81
CA VAL A 364 1.15 1.72 16.48
C VAL A 364 1.94 0.42 16.37
N PHE A 365 2.23 -0.22 17.50
CA PHE A 365 2.70 -1.59 17.54
C PHE A 365 1.53 -2.53 17.83
N SER A 366 1.36 -3.54 16.98
CA SER A 366 0.43 -4.65 17.20
C SER A 366 1.23 -5.92 17.47
N LYS A 367 1.20 -6.39 18.71
CA LYS A 367 1.96 -7.58 19.10
C LYS A 367 1.50 -8.82 18.33
N TYR A 368 0.22 -8.85 17.96
CA TYR A 368 -0.43 -9.85 17.12
C TYR A 368 -1.66 -9.24 16.45
N THR A 369 -2.04 -9.77 15.28
CA THR A 369 -3.15 -9.29 14.46
C THR A 369 -4.20 -10.35 14.15
N GLY A 370 -3.90 -11.64 14.38
CA GLY A 370 -4.79 -12.77 14.04
C GLY A 370 -6.14 -12.76 14.77
N ALA A 371 -7.16 -13.27 14.11
CA ALA A 371 -8.49 -13.47 14.66
C ALA A 371 -8.62 -14.79 15.43
N ARG A 372 -9.71 -14.97 16.20
CA ARG A 372 -10.11 -16.25 16.80
C ARG A 372 -8.96 -17.02 17.48
N GLY A 373 -8.45 -16.53 18.58
CA GLY A 373 -7.38 -17.17 19.33
C GLY A 373 -6.01 -16.99 18.67
N LYS A 374 -5.77 -15.87 18.00
CA LYS A 374 -4.51 -15.50 17.32
C LYS A 374 -4.13 -16.42 16.15
N SER A 375 -5.12 -16.99 15.49
CA SER A 375 -4.87 -17.87 14.35
C SER A 375 -4.22 -17.13 13.18
N GLY A 376 -3.14 -17.71 12.63
CA GLY A 376 -2.47 -17.19 11.44
C GLY A 376 -1.68 -15.90 11.64
N CYS A 377 -1.41 -15.49 12.88
CA CYS A 377 -0.59 -14.31 13.16
C CYS A 377 0.82 -14.66 13.65
N ASN A 378 1.73 -13.70 13.51
CA ASN A 378 2.96 -13.64 14.27
C ASN A 378 2.65 -13.02 15.66
N ASP A 379 2.99 -13.67 16.77
CA ASP A 379 2.89 -13.12 18.13
C ASP A 379 4.30 -12.70 18.57
N ALA A 380 4.63 -11.42 18.46
CA ALA A 380 5.96 -10.89 18.66
C ALA A 380 6.51 -11.22 20.06
N ASN A 381 7.79 -11.61 20.11
CA ASN A 381 8.45 -11.97 21.36
C ASN A 381 8.63 -10.75 22.29
N PRO A 382 8.45 -10.92 23.62
CA PRO A 382 8.50 -9.81 24.57
C PRO A 382 9.87 -9.12 24.63
N GLU A 383 10.97 -9.84 24.36
CA GLU A 383 12.32 -9.30 24.29
C GLU A 383 12.44 -8.28 23.15
N PHE A 384 11.91 -8.61 21.96
CA PHE A 384 11.91 -7.72 20.81
C PHE A 384 11.02 -6.49 21.05
N VAL A 385 9.82 -6.68 21.61
CA VAL A 385 8.94 -5.58 22.00
C VAL A 385 9.61 -4.64 23.02
N ALA A 386 10.31 -5.19 24.01
CA ALA A 386 11.02 -4.38 25.00
C ALA A 386 12.16 -3.56 24.38
N TRP A 387 12.91 -4.15 23.44
CA TRP A 387 13.98 -3.49 22.71
C TRP A 387 13.43 -2.35 21.85
N LEU A 388 12.33 -2.57 21.10
CA LEU A 388 11.68 -1.52 20.30
C LEU A 388 11.19 -0.35 21.16
N ARG A 389 10.57 -0.63 22.31
CA ARG A 389 10.15 0.42 23.26
C ARG A 389 11.32 1.29 23.70
N LYS A 390 12.47 0.67 23.98
CA LYS A 390 13.70 1.40 24.35
C LYS A 390 14.16 2.33 23.21
N ILE A 391 14.10 1.88 21.95
CA ILE A 391 14.46 2.67 20.79
C ILE A 391 13.51 3.87 20.63
N MET A 392 12.20 3.64 20.71
CA MET A 392 11.22 4.70 20.56
C MET A 392 11.38 5.76 21.66
N ASP A 393 11.55 5.35 22.91
CA ASP A 393 11.78 6.24 24.04
C ASP A 393 13.10 7.04 23.89
N LYS A 394 14.20 6.40 23.47
CA LYS A 394 15.52 7.02 23.20
C LYS A 394 15.42 8.10 22.14
N ASN A 395 14.62 7.89 21.08
CA ASN A 395 14.46 8.79 19.95
C ASN A 395 13.25 9.73 20.09
N HIS A 396 12.60 9.74 21.24
CA HIS A 396 11.43 10.57 21.54
C HIS A 396 10.27 10.38 20.53
N VAL A 397 10.10 9.19 19.98
CA VAL A 397 9.00 8.86 19.07
C VAL A 397 7.73 8.65 19.88
N ALA A 398 6.63 9.28 19.47
CA ALA A 398 5.32 8.98 20.03
C ALA A 398 4.82 7.65 19.46
N TYR A 399 4.44 6.70 20.35
CA TYR A 399 3.91 5.41 19.96
C TYR A 399 2.84 4.91 20.91
N GLN A 400 2.05 3.97 20.42
CA GLN A 400 1.02 3.26 21.15
C GLN A 400 1.04 1.77 20.82
N THR A 401 0.27 0.98 21.57
CA THR A 401 0.04 -0.44 21.29
C THR A 401 -1.44 -0.69 21.11
N ALA A 402 -1.81 -1.54 20.16
CA ALA A 402 -3.20 -1.83 19.88
C ALA A 402 -3.41 -3.28 19.45
N GLU A 403 -4.67 -3.69 19.46
CA GLU A 403 -5.23 -4.85 18.80
C GLU A 403 -6.30 -4.40 17.81
N LEU A 404 -6.52 -5.16 16.77
CA LEU A 404 -7.52 -4.89 15.74
C LEU A 404 -8.92 -5.32 16.21
N GLY A 405 -9.63 -4.40 16.88
CA GLY A 405 -10.99 -4.63 17.36
C GLY A 405 -11.09 -5.50 18.62
N LYS A 406 -12.31 -5.89 18.97
CA LYS A 406 -12.60 -6.83 20.07
C LYS A 406 -12.26 -8.26 19.68
N VAL A 407 -11.92 -9.09 20.68
CA VAL A 407 -11.87 -10.55 20.54
C VAL A 407 -13.18 -11.05 19.90
N ASP A 408 -13.07 -11.97 18.95
CA ASP A 408 -14.16 -12.55 18.14
C ASP A 408 -14.78 -11.61 17.08
N GLN A 409 -14.44 -10.33 17.05
CA GLN A 409 -14.92 -9.36 16.05
C GLN A 409 -13.84 -8.85 15.11
N GLY A 410 -12.64 -8.63 15.63
CA GLY A 410 -11.50 -8.09 14.89
C GLY A 410 -10.47 -9.16 14.56
N GLY A 411 -9.49 -8.75 13.78
CA GLY A 411 -8.36 -9.54 13.34
C GLY A 411 -8.22 -9.52 11.82
N GLY A 412 -7.00 -9.55 11.33
CA GLY A 412 -6.65 -9.58 9.91
C GLY A 412 -5.32 -10.30 9.71
N GLY A 413 -5.02 -10.72 8.50
CA GLY A 413 -3.71 -11.17 8.10
C GLY A 413 -2.80 -9.97 7.85
N THR A 414 -1.49 -10.20 7.88
CA THR A 414 -0.44 -9.28 7.47
C THR A 414 0.71 -10.09 6.90
N ILE A 415 1.71 -9.45 6.30
CA ILE A 415 2.90 -10.15 5.80
C ILE A 415 3.83 -10.66 6.91
N ALA A 416 3.58 -10.35 8.18
CA ALA A 416 4.45 -10.67 9.33
C ALA A 416 4.80 -12.16 9.44
N TYR A 417 3.80 -13.04 9.33
CA TYR A 417 4.02 -14.48 9.50
C TYR A 417 4.92 -15.06 8.40
N ILE A 418 4.97 -14.42 7.22
CA ILE A 418 5.72 -14.92 6.06
C ILE A 418 7.23 -14.84 6.33
N LEU A 419 7.71 -13.66 6.75
CA LEU A 419 9.14 -13.51 7.06
C LEU A 419 9.52 -14.15 8.42
N ALA A 420 8.58 -14.24 9.35
CA ALA A 420 8.81 -15.00 10.59
C ALA A 420 9.15 -16.48 10.34
N GLN A 421 8.80 -17.06 9.18
CA GLN A 421 9.20 -18.41 8.79
C GLN A 421 10.72 -18.60 8.61
N TYR A 422 11.48 -17.50 8.45
CA TYR A 422 12.95 -17.53 8.45
C TYR A 422 13.56 -17.48 9.87
N ASN A 423 12.75 -17.58 10.92
CA ASN A 423 13.12 -17.43 12.34
C ASN A 423 13.60 -16.03 12.74
N MET A 424 13.36 -15.01 11.94
CA MET A 424 13.63 -13.62 12.34
C MET A 424 12.58 -13.10 13.32
N GLU A 425 12.95 -12.12 14.13
CA GLU A 425 12.01 -11.40 14.99
C GLU A 425 11.17 -10.43 14.16
N VAL A 426 9.86 -10.55 14.27
CA VAL A 426 8.91 -9.72 13.50
C VAL A 426 7.84 -9.15 14.43
N ILE A 427 7.41 -7.92 14.21
CA ILE A 427 6.23 -7.31 14.82
C ILE A 427 5.47 -6.48 13.79
N ASP A 428 4.14 -6.46 13.91
CA ASP A 428 3.31 -5.56 13.13
C ASP A 428 3.38 -4.14 13.68
N CYS A 429 3.58 -3.15 12.79
CA CYS A 429 3.91 -1.80 13.19
C CYS A 429 3.53 -0.78 12.13
N GLY A 430 2.50 0.05 12.35
CA GLY A 430 2.06 1.00 11.33
C GLY A 430 1.24 2.17 11.86
N VAL A 431 0.34 2.67 11.04
CA VAL A 431 -0.45 3.88 11.29
C VAL A 431 -1.90 3.53 11.63
N ALA A 432 -2.49 4.26 12.57
CA ALA A 432 -3.92 4.15 12.85
C ALA A 432 -4.74 4.75 11.69
N LEU A 433 -5.73 4.00 11.19
CA LEU A 433 -6.53 4.36 10.02
C LEU A 433 -8.03 4.24 10.31
N GLN A 434 -8.83 5.18 9.84
CA GLN A 434 -10.30 5.06 9.75
C GLN A 434 -10.72 4.81 8.31
N ASN A 435 -11.90 4.21 8.14
CA ASN A 435 -12.45 3.84 6.84
C ASN A 435 -11.57 2.87 6.04
N MET A 436 -10.74 2.07 6.70
CA MET A 436 -9.89 1.05 6.06
C MET A 436 -10.69 0.27 5.00
N HIS A 437 -10.12 0.05 3.81
CA HIS A 437 -10.73 -0.58 2.63
C HIS A 437 -11.91 0.21 1.99
N ALA A 438 -12.23 1.40 2.46
CA ALA A 438 -13.20 2.25 1.77
C ALA A 438 -12.54 3.03 0.62
N PRO A 439 -13.32 3.53 -0.36
CA PRO A 439 -12.80 4.40 -1.42
C PRO A 439 -12.04 5.64 -0.90
N TRP A 440 -12.38 6.10 0.30
CA TRP A 440 -11.76 7.25 0.95
C TRP A 440 -11.45 6.93 2.41
N GLU A 441 -10.18 6.75 2.70
CA GLU A 441 -9.65 6.43 4.02
C GLU A 441 -9.12 7.67 4.71
N VAL A 442 -8.96 7.61 6.04
CA VAL A 442 -8.57 8.76 6.85
C VAL A 442 -7.47 8.40 7.82
N SER A 443 -6.42 9.24 7.86
CA SER A 443 -5.29 9.13 8.81
C SER A 443 -4.93 10.47 9.43
N SER A 444 -4.25 10.46 10.58
CA SER A 444 -3.76 11.67 11.25
C SER A 444 -2.35 12.03 10.80
N LYS A 445 -2.13 13.28 10.39
CA LYS A 445 -0.82 13.75 9.89
C LYS A 445 0.31 13.57 10.90
N VAL A 446 0.06 13.80 12.17
CA VAL A 446 1.09 13.61 13.20
C VAL A 446 1.46 12.13 13.37
N ASP A 447 0.50 11.21 13.20
CA ASP A 447 0.76 9.77 13.28
C ASP A 447 1.62 9.30 12.11
N ILE A 448 1.36 9.83 10.88
CA ILE A 448 2.19 9.60 9.70
C ILE A 448 3.64 10.04 9.96
N TYR A 449 3.83 11.24 10.48
CA TYR A 449 5.15 11.80 10.74
C TYR A 449 5.91 11.06 11.85
N GLU A 450 5.24 10.70 12.95
CA GLU A 450 5.81 9.90 14.02
C GLU A 450 6.17 8.49 13.56
N THR A 451 5.38 7.90 12.66
CA THR A 451 5.68 6.59 12.08
C THR A 451 6.96 6.64 11.25
N LYS A 452 7.14 7.65 10.38
CA LYS A 452 8.39 7.87 9.65
C LYS A 452 9.58 8.02 10.61
N ASN A 453 9.42 8.77 11.69
CA ASN A 453 10.48 8.93 12.70
C ASN A 453 10.78 7.63 13.44
N GLY A 454 9.77 6.83 13.77
CA GLY A 454 9.93 5.51 14.39
C GLY A 454 10.63 4.51 13.48
N TYR A 455 10.28 4.48 12.22
CA TYR A 455 10.95 3.66 11.21
C TYR A 455 12.41 4.06 11.04
N LYS A 456 12.70 5.36 10.94
CA LYS A 456 14.07 5.86 10.88
C LYS A 456 14.87 5.45 12.13
N ALA A 457 14.30 5.60 13.31
CA ALA A 457 14.95 5.19 14.57
C ALA A 457 15.29 3.69 14.58
N PHE A 458 14.41 2.84 14.07
CA PHE A 458 14.65 1.40 13.94
C PHE A 458 15.77 1.07 12.96
N LEU A 459 15.81 1.74 11.80
CA LEU A 459 16.82 1.48 10.75
C LEU A 459 18.25 1.84 11.19
N ILE A 460 18.40 2.90 12.01
CA ILE A 460 19.71 3.39 12.43
C ILE A 460 20.22 2.84 13.78
N GLU A 461 19.38 2.07 14.51
CA GLU A 461 19.78 1.51 15.82
C GLU A 461 20.81 0.39 15.63
N GLU A 462 21.87 0.43 16.44
CA GLU A 462 23.00 -0.52 16.46
C GLU A 462 22.66 -1.87 17.09
#